data_d1883bff52004a0c23a0faec8eefd395
#
_entry.id   d1883bff52004a0c23a0faec8eefd395
#
_cell.length_a   1.000
_cell.length_b   1.000
_cell.length_c   1.000
_cell.angle_alpha   90.00
_cell.angle_beta   90.00
_cell.angle_gamma   90.00
#
_symmetry.space_group_name_H-M   'P 1'
#
loop_
_entity.id
_entity.type
_entity.pdbx_description
1 polymer ?
#
loop_
_entity_poly.entity_id
_entity_poly.type
_entity_poly.pdbx_seq_one_letter_code
_entity_poly.pdbx_strand_id
1 'polypeptide(L)'
;MKKPFYKGSQLAQGLIGSIKRFRQRFREYVDLCLTSGFIPKSIRPLQLVGKFLANIWVFVQVGRIKIEGKENLVAPGRIIFCPNHSSMFDAPVIFAIMKRMPRYMTAFEEMRGLWGLKAIFMGAFGCFAVDRSNGKTVIEPAIKVLEHGESLVVFPEGKISNSGTYLPFKKGSAHIAIGAYERLKGKEKVGIVPIHICYGKRDEETAGASYGAMGFKWRGGVTITVGAPIYINDMQPMTADKVTEDVRTAIVSQACATTHLPKDDTH
;
A
#
# COMPACT_ATOMS: atom_id res chain seq x y z
N MET A 1 -26.59 41.32 -48.02
CA MET A 1 -26.62 40.04 -47.31
C MET A 1 -25.33 39.89 -46.50
N LYS A 2 -25.36 40.12 -45.19
CA LYS A 2 -24.24 39.91 -44.23
C LYS A 2 -24.71 39.00 -43.13
N LYS A 3 -24.18 37.80 -43.05
CA LYS A 3 -24.05 36.88 -41.90
C LYS A 3 -23.31 35.63 -42.41
N PRO A 4 -22.32 35.06 -41.78
CA PRO A 4 -22.33 34.55 -40.40
C PRO A 4 -20.92 34.59 -39.76
N PHE A 5 -20.54 35.61 -39.05
CA PHE A 5 -19.26 35.62 -38.29
C PHE A 5 -19.46 35.34 -36.80
N TYR A 6 -20.70 35.27 -36.27
CA TYR A 6 -20.98 35.27 -34.83
C TYR A 6 -21.08 33.89 -34.17
N LYS A 7 -21.28 32.80 -34.92
CA LYS A 7 -21.40 31.46 -34.31
C LYS A 7 -20.05 30.87 -33.83
N GLY A 8 -18.96 31.19 -34.49
CA GLY A 8 -17.63 30.68 -34.11
C GLY A 8 -17.10 31.21 -32.77
N SER A 9 -17.42 32.48 -32.46
CA SER A 9 -16.96 33.10 -31.21
C SER A 9 -17.69 32.55 -29.97
N GLN A 10 -18.98 32.26 -30.05
CA GLN A 10 -19.76 31.67 -28.95
C GLN A 10 -19.37 30.22 -28.67
N LEU A 11 -19.12 29.41 -29.68
CA LEU A 11 -18.63 28.06 -29.56
C LEU A 11 -17.22 28.04 -28.94
N ALA A 12 -16.33 28.92 -29.36
CA ALA A 12 -15.00 29.05 -28.80
C ALA A 12 -15.03 29.50 -27.34
N GLN A 13 -15.88 30.47 -26.98
CA GLN A 13 -16.06 30.90 -25.59
C GLN A 13 -16.65 29.80 -24.72
N GLY A 14 -17.64 29.05 -25.23
CA GLY A 14 -18.20 27.87 -24.54
C GLY A 14 -17.14 26.77 -24.28
N LEU A 15 -16.31 26.50 -25.30
CA LEU A 15 -15.21 25.52 -25.17
C LEU A 15 -14.16 25.96 -24.16
N ILE A 16 -13.73 27.23 -24.22
CA ILE A 16 -12.77 27.80 -23.23
C ILE A 16 -13.34 27.75 -21.83
N GLY A 17 -14.63 28.07 -21.63
CA GLY A 17 -15.30 27.96 -20.37
C GLY A 17 -15.37 26.52 -19.84
N SER A 18 -15.59 25.54 -20.73
CA SER A 18 -15.61 24.13 -20.38
C SER A 18 -14.20 23.61 -19.98
N ILE A 19 -13.15 24.02 -20.73
CA ILE A 19 -11.76 23.70 -20.40
C ILE A 19 -11.36 24.29 -19.04
N LYS A 20 -11.75 25.55 -18.76
CA LYS A 20 -11.47 26.19 -17.45
C LYS A 20 -12.13 25.43 -16.32
N ARG A 21 -13.42 25.07 -16.44
CA ARG A 21 -14.13 24.26 -15.44
C ARG A 21 -13.51 22.87 -15.27
N PHE A 22 -13.12 22.21 -16.36
CA PHE A 22 -12.42 20.92 -16.27
C PHE A 22 -11.11 21.04 -15.52
N ARG A 23 -10.26 22.04 -15.86
CA ARG A 23 -8.98 22.28 -15.17
C ARG A 23 -9.16 22.56 -13.69
N GLN A 24 -10.19 23.32 -13.33
CA GLN A 24 -10.49 23.63 -11.93
C GLN A 24 -10.89 22.35 -11.18
N ARG A 25 -11.86 21.58 -11.68
CA ARG A 25 -12.30 20.30 -11.07
C ARG A 25 -11.14 19.29 -10.98
N PHE A 26 -10.30 19.25 -11.99
CA PHE A 26 -9.12 18.40 -11.99
C PHE A 26 -8.17 18.77 -10.83
N ARG A 27 -7.86 20.04 -10.66
CA ARG A 27 -7.01 20.52 -9.55
C ARG A 27 -7.65 20.21 -8.20
N GLU A 28 -8.91 20.53 -8.01
CA GLU A 28 -9.66 20.24 -6.78
C GLU A 28 -9.61 18.75 -6.43
N TYR A 29 -9.77 17.86 -7.41
CA TYR A 29 -9.66 16.42 -7.18
C TYR A 29 -8.23 15.96 -6.86
N VAL A 30 -7.22 16.54 -7.50
CA VAL A 30 -5.81 16.30 -7.15
C VAL A 30 -5.54 16.71 -5.71
N ASP A 31 -5.99 17.89 -5.31
CA ASP A 31 -5.80 18.40 -3.95
C ASP A 31 -6.49 17.50 -2.93
N LEU A 32 -7.70 17.01 -3.23
CA LEU A 32 -8.38 15.98 -2.42
C LEU A 32 -7.55 14.70 -2.31
N CYS A 33 -7.05 14.15 -3.43
CA CYS A 33 -6.23 12.93 -3.42
C CYS A 33 -4.92 13.11 -2.63
N LEU A 34 -4.41 14.34 -2.51
CA LEU A 34 -3.24 14.68 -1.72
C LEU A 34 -3.59 15.07 -0.27
N THR A 35 -4.86 15.18 0.07
CA THR A 35 -5.29 15.46 1.45
C THR A 35 -5.15 14.19 2.29
N SER A 36 -4.43 14.29 3.41
CA SER A 36 -4.25 13.17 4.34
C SER A 36 -5.60 12.65 4.83
N GLY A 37 -5.81 11.35 4.64
CA GLY A 37 -7.03 10.67 5.07
C GLY A 37 -8.21 10.74 4.11
N PHE A 38 -8.10 11.43 2.98
CA PHE A 38 -9.09 11.28 1.90
C PHE A 38 -8.91 9.94 1.20
N ILE A 39 -9.99 9.17 1.09
CA ILE A 39 -9.99 7.84 0.46
C ILE A 39 -10.58 7.97 -0.94
N PRO A 40 -9.74 8.02 -2.01
CA PRO A 40 -10.22 8.11 -3.38
C PRO A 40 -11.04 6.88 -3.77
N LYS A 41 -12.01 7.07 -4.67
CA LYS A 41 -12.75 5.94 -5.24
C LYS A 41 -11.81 5.10 -6.12
N SER A 42 -11.66 3.82 -5.79
CA SER A 42 -10.92 2.88 -6.63
C SER A 42 -11.74 2.48 -7.88
N ILE A 43 -11.04 2.23 -8.99
CA ILE A 43 -11.65 1.88 -10.26
C ILE A 43 -11.30 0.43 -10.59
N ARG A 44 -12.22 -0.50 -10.32
CA ARG A 44 -12.00 -1.95 -10.48
C ARG A 44 -11.46 -2.37 -11.85
N PRO A 45 -12.02 -1.94 -13.00
CA PRO A 45 -11.45 -2.30 -14.29
C PRO A 45 -9.99 -1.86 -14.44
N LEU A 46 -9.66 -0.65 -13.98
CA LEU A 46 -8.29 -0.13 -14.00
C LEU A 46 -7.37 -0.95 -13.10
N GLN A 47 -7.85 -1.35 -11.92
CA GLN A 47 -7.11 -2.22 -11.01
C GLN A 47 -6.79 -3.58 -11.64
N LEU A 48 -7.73 -4.18 -12.39
CA LEU A 48 -7.51 -5.46 -13.08
C LEU A 48 -6.44 -5.33 -14.18
N VAL A 49 -6.54 -4.29 -15.01
CA VAL A 49 -5.54 -4.00 -16.04
C VAL A 49 -4.18 -3.72 -15.37
N GLY A 50 -4.18 -2.88 -14.33
CA GLY A 50 -2.95 -2.56 -13.60
C GLY A 50 -2.33 -3.78 -12.93
N LYS A 51 -3.14 -4.69 -12.40
CA LYS A 51 -2.64 -5.97 -11.86
C LYS A 51 -1.97 -6.83 -12.92
N PHE A 52 -2.56 -6.93 -14.10
CA PHE A 52 -1.97 -7.64 -15.22
C PHE A 52 -0.61 -7.03 -15.60
N LEU A 53 -0.56 -5.70 -15.77
CA LEU A 53 0.68 -4.99 -16.08
C LEU A 53 1.72 -5.09 -14.96
N ALA A 54 1.29 -5.03 -13.69
CA ALA A 54 2.15 -5.20 -12.54
C ALA A 54 2.78 -6.60 -12.50
N ASN A 55 2.02 -7.66 -12.82
CA ASN A 55 2.56 -9.01 -12.91
C ASN A 55 3.65 -9.13 -13.98
N ILE A 56 3.42 -8.55 -15.17
CA ILE A 56 4.43 -8.53 -16.23
C ILE A 56 5.66 -7.76 -15.75
N TRP A 57 5.46 -6.57 -15.20
CA TRP A 57 6.55 -5.72 -14.74
C TRP A 57 7.37 -6.36 -13.61
N VAL A 58 6.71 -6.95 -12.61
CA VAL A 58 7.36 -7.67 -11.53
C VAL A 58 8.13 -8.88 -12.08
N PHE A 59 7.54 -9.63 -13.02
CA PHE A 59 8.22 -10.76 -13.65
C PHE A 59 9.51 -10.33 -14.38
N VAL A 60 9.47 -9.20 -15.08
CA VAL A 60 10.64 -8.67 -15.82
C VAL A 60 11.73 -8.17 -14.88
N GLN A 61 11.32 -7.48 -13.78
CA GLN A 61 12.27 -6.81 -12.87
C GLN A 61 12.76 -7.73 -11.75
N VAL A 62 11.89 -8.56 -11.22
CA VAL A 62 12.16 -9.39 -10.04
C VAL A 62 12.33 -10.86 -10.42
N GLY A 63 11.54 -11.33 -11.39
CA GLY A 63 11.49 -12.72 -11.78
C GLY A 63 10.24 -13.43 -11.25
N ARG A 64 10.36 -14.74 -10.97
CA ARG A 64 9.22 -15.55 -10.52
C ARG A 64 8.81 -15.21 -9.10
N ILE A 65 7.50 -15.16 -8.88
CA ILE A 65 6.89 -15.03 -7.54
C ILE A 65 6.53 -16.43 -7.04
N LYS A 66 7.11 -16.84 -5.91
CA LYS A 66 6.68 -18.02 -5.13
C LYS A 66 5.83 -17.54 -3.97
N ILE A 67 4.67 -18.16 -3.75
CA ILE A 67 3.76 -17.80 -2.65
C ILE A 67 3.55 -19.03 -1.79
N GLU A 68 3.83 -18.89 -0.51
CA GLU A 68 3.55 -19.87 0.55
C GLU A 68 2.44 -19.31 1.44
N GLY A 69 1.49 -20.15 1.89
CA GLY A 69 0.34 -19.71 2.68
C GLY A 69 -0.68 -18.87 1.91
N LYS A 70 -0.82 -19.10 0.60
CA LYS A 70 -1.72 -18.32 -0.30
C LYS A 70 -3.19 -18.33 0.12
N GLU A 71 -3.61 -19.32 0.89
CA GLU A 71 -4.95 -19.42 1.50
C GLU A 71 -5.24 -18.26 2.45
N ASN A 72 -4.24 -17.75 3.13
CA ASN A 72 -4.37 -16.64 4.07
C ASN A 72 -4.61 -15.28 3.38
N LEU A 73 -4.37 -15.18 2.05
CA LEU A 73 -4.71 -13.98 1.28
C LEU A 73 -6.22 -13.74 1.15
N VAL A 74 -7.05 -14.73 1.49
CA VAL A 74 -8.51 -14.65 1.51
C VAL A 74 -9.09 -14.89 2.90
N ALA A 75 -8.28 -14.63 3.94
CA ALA A 75 -8.73 -14.75 5.32
C ALA A 75 -10.06 -14.00 5.55
N PRO A 76 -10.99 -14.59 6.29
CA PRO A 76 -12.29 -13.98 6.54
C PRO A 76 -12.17 -12.81 7.51
N GLY A 77 -13.07 -11.81 7.37
CA GLY A 77 -13.13 -10.64 8.25
C GLY A 77 -12.55 -9.38 7.65
N ARG A 78 -12.23 -8.43 8.50
CA ARG A 78 -11.62 -7.14 8.19
C ARG A 78 -10.11 -7.30 8.33
N ILE A 79 -9.40 -7.35 7.22
CA ILE A 79 -8.01 -7.77 7.20
C ILE A 79 -7.06 -6.62 6.92
N ILE A 80 -6.03 -6.52 7.74
CA ILE A 80 -4.84 -5.70 7.49
C ILE A 80 -3.71 -6.65 7.09
N PHE A 81 -3.19 -6.49 5.89
CA PHE A 81 -1.99 -7.18 5.46
C PHE A 81 -0.76 -6.38 5.89
N CYS A 82 0.12 -7.00 6.66
CA CYS A 82 1.33 -6.38 7.20
C CYS A 82 2.59 -7.03 6.60
N PRO A 83 3.08 -6.58 5.44
CA PRO A 83 4.35 -7.03 4.91
C PRO A 83 5.54 -6.29 5.53
N ASN A 84 6.72 -6.93 5.59
CA ASN A 84 7.99 -6.24 5.79
C ASN A 84 8.28 -5.30 4.61
N HIS A 85 9.19 -4.33 4.79
CA HIS A 85 9.45 -3.31 3.78
C HIS A 85 10.94 -3.18 3.46
N SER A 86 11.39 -3.98 2.51
CA SER A 86 12.81 -4.09 2.11
C SER A 86 13.11 -3.50 0.74
N SER A 87 12.09 -3.18 -0.05
CA SER A 87 12.26 -2.70 -1.43
C SER A 87 11.11 -1.82 -1.90
N MET A 88 11.38 -0.94 -2.86
CA MET A 88 10.32 -0.23 -3.59
C MET A 88 9.41 -1.16 -4.39
N PHE A 89 9.84 -2.40 -4.66
CA PHE A 89 9.04 -3.40 -5.35
C PHE A 89 8.02 -4.09 -4.46
N ASP A 90 8.08 -3.93 -3.13
CA ASP A 90 7.19 -4.62 -2.21
C ASP A 90 5.71 -4.32 -2.47
N ALA A 91 5.36 -3.04 -2.67
CA ALA A 91 3.97 -2.65 -2.95
C ALA A 91 3.46 -3.21 -4.29
N PRO A 92 4.19 -3.11 -5.43
CA PRO A 92 3.85 -3.79 -6.67
C PRO A 92 3.76 -5.32 -6.56
N VAL A 93 4.66 -5.95 -5.82
CA VAL A 93 4.66 -7.41 -5.60
C VAL A 93 3.42 -7.83 -4.83
N ILE A 94 3.10 -7.13 -3.72
CA ILE A 94 1.86 -7.37 -2.97
C ILE A 94 0.63 -7.13 -3.86
N PHE A 95 0.59 -6.04 -4.63
CA PHE A 95 -0.51 -5.75 -5.54
C PHE A 95 -0.73 -6.88 -6.56
N ALA A 96 0.36 -7.44 -7.11
CA ALA A 96 0.31 -8.52 -8.09
C ALA A 96 -0.34 -9.80 -7.55
N ILE A 97 -0.11 -10.16 -6.28
CA ILE A 97 -0.59 -11.40 -5.68
C ILE A 97 -1.99 -11.30 -5.09
N MET A 98 -2.48 -10.11 -4.76
CA MET A 98 -3.77 -9.94 -4.06
C MET A 98 -4.94 -10.43 -4.93
N LYS A 99 -5.82 -11.24 -4.34
CA LYS A 99 -7.07 -11.67 -4.99
C LYS A 99 -8.15 -10.59 -4.92
N ARG A 100 -8.27 -9.92 -3.77
CA ARG A 100 -9.08 -8.72 -3.58
C ARG A 100 -8.12 -7.54 -3.47
N MET A 101 -8.40 -6.43 -4.15
CA MET A 101 -7.54 -5.27 -4.11
C MET A 101 -7.70 -4.55 -2.76
N PRO A 102 -6.68 -4.56 -1.90
CA PRO A 102 -6.70 -3.80 -0.66
C PRO A 102 -6.47 -2.32 -0.93
N ARG A 103 -6.72 -1.50 0.08
CA ARG A 103 -6.27 -0.12 0.14
C ARG A 103 -4.83 -0.05 0.59
N TYR A 104 -4.10 0.95 0.10
CA TYR A 104 -2.70 1.17 0.46
C TYR A 104 -2.55 2.53 1.13
N MET A 105 -1.97 2.53 2.32
CA MET A 105 -1.55 3.75 3.00
C MET A 105 -0.23 4.21 2.39
N THR A 106 -0.24 5.35 1.74
CA THR A 106 0.92 5.87 1.01
C THR A 106 1.31 7.23 1.56
N ALA A 107 2.59 7.43 1.82
CA ALA A 107 3.07 8.73 2.21
C ALA A 107 2.68 9.78 1.17
N PHE A 108 2.20 10.90 1.63
CA PHE A 108 1.68 11.93 0.76
C PHE A 108 2.74 12.48 -0.22
N GLU A 109 4.01 12.48 0.20
CA GLU A 109 5.15 12.85 -0.65
C GLU A 109 5.27 11.92 -1.87
N GLU A 110 4.99 10.62 -1.68
CA GLU A 110 5.05 9.62 -2.73
C GLU A 110 3.92 9.75 -3.76
N MET A 111 2.80 10.38 -3.39
CA MET A 111 1.70 10.61 -4.30
C MET A 111 1.86 11.90 -5.14
N ARG A 112 2.80 12.77 -4.77
CA ARG A 112 3.10 14.00 -5.53
C ARG A 112 3.82 13.72 -6.83
N GLY A 113 3.66 14.60 -7.79
CA GLY A 113 4.38 14.59 -9.07
C GLY A 113 3.48 14.46 -10.27
N LEU A 114 4.09 14.55 -11.46
CA LEU A 114 3.40 14.49 -12.75
C LEU A 114 2.17 15.42 -12.82
N TRP A 115 2.28 16.64 -12.27
CA TRP A 115 1.20 17.63 -12.21
C TRP A 115 -0.11 17.09 -11.57
N GLY A 116 0.01 16.16 -10.60
CA GLY A 116 -1.12 15.56 -9.90
C GLY A 116 -1.66 14.28 -10.53
N LEU A 117 -1.24 13.92 -11.76
CA LEU A 117 -1.67 12.67 -12.41
C LEU A 117 -1.28 11.45 -11.57
N LYS A 118 -0.11 11.47 -10.92
CA LYS A 118 0.35 10.39 -10.03
C LYS A 118 -0.63 10.15 -8.89
N ALA A 119 -1.13 11.21 -8.24
CA ALA A 119 -2.09 11.10 -7.14
C ALA A 119 -3.42 10.49 -7.60
N ILE A 120 -3.95 10.93 -8.75
CA ILE A 120 -5.18 10.38 -9.31
C ILE A 120 -4.99 8.91 -9.68
N PHE A 121 -3.89 8.59 -10.36
CA PHE A 121 -3.58 7.22 -10.77
C PHE A 121 -3.45 6.30 -9.56
N MET A 122 -2.63 6.66 -8.58
CA MET A 122 -2.47 5.88 -7.36
C MET A 122 -3.78 5.74 -6.59
N GLY A 123 -4.58 6.82 -6.50
CA GLY A 123 -5.91 6.78 -5.90
C GLY A 123 -6.85 5.80 -6.59
N ALA A 124 -6.87 5.77 -7.93
CA ALA A 124 -7.66 4.82 -8.71
C ALA A 124 -7.26 3.36 -8.46
N PHE A 125 -5.99 3.12 -8.10
CA PHE A 125 -5.49 1.81 -7.67
C PHE A 125 -5.76 1.48 -6.20
N GLY A 126 -6.31 2.40 -5.43
CA GLY A 126 -6.69 2.19 -4.04
C GLY A 126 -5.73 2.78 -3.01
N CYS A 127 -4.72 3.54 -3.45
CA CYS A 127 -3.86 4.29 -2.55
C CYS A 127 -4.59 5.50 -1.97
N PHE A 128 -4.28 5.86 -0.73
CA PHE A 128 -4.69 7.12 -0.13
C PHE A 128 -3.53 7.76 0.65
N ALA A 129 -3.50 9.09 0.60
CA ALA A 129 -2.42 9.84 1.19
C ALA A 129 -2.49 9.84 2.72
N VAL A 130 -1.34 9.68 3.37
CA VAL A 130 -1.21 9.80 4.81
C VAL A 130 -0.04 10.70 5.18
N ASP A 131 -0.26 11.56 6.17
CA ASP A 131 0.80 12.36 6.78
C ASP A 131 1.48 11.55 7.89
N ARG A 132 2.70 11.11 7.63
CA ARG A 132 3.47 10.30 8.59
C ARG A 132 3.95 11.08 9.80
N SER A 133 3.91 12.40 9.78
CA SER A 133 4.29 13.26 10.91
C SER A 133 3.22 13.30 11.99
N ASN A 134 1.96 13.02 11.62
CA ASN A 134 0.82 13.03 12.54
C ASN A 134 0.09 11.68 12.56
N GLY A 135 0.58 10.77 13.40
CA GLY A 135 0.06 9.39 13.50
C GLY A 135 -1.45 9.30 13.79
N LYS A 136 -2.03 10.27 14.51
CA LYS A 136 -3.48 10.28 14.81
C LYS A 136 -4.35 10.50 13.58
N THR A 137 -3.91 11.32 12.64
CA THR A 137 -4.65 11.62 11.40
C THR A 137 -4.66 10.46 10.41
N VAL A 138 -3.79 9.48 10.62
CA VAL A 138 -3.63 8.31 9.75
C VAL A 138 -4.56 7.16 10.16
N ILE A 139 -4.78 6.99 11.46
CA ILE A 139 -5.51 5.83 12.03
C ILE A 139 -6.99 5.88 11.66
N GLU A 140 -7.63 7.02 11.81
CA GLU A 140 -9.07 7.20 11.60
C GLU A 140 -9.53 6.84 10.17
N PRO A 141 -8.89 7.32 9.09
CA PRO A 141 -9.24 6.91 7.74
C PRO A 141 -9.03 5.41 7.48
N ALA A 142 -7.98 4.83 8.06
CA ALA A 142 -7.68 3.41 7.92
C ALA A 142 -8.74 2.54 8.61
N ILE A 143 -9.24 2.95 9.79
CA ILE A 143 -10.36 2.28 10.46
C ILE A 143 -11.61 2.33 9.57
N LYS A 144 -11.92 3.48 8.96
CA LYS A 144 -13.06 3.60 8.04
C LYS A 144 -12.96 2.66 6.84
N VAL A 145 -11.76 2.43 6.30
CA VAL A 145 -11.55 1.44 5.24
C VAL A 145 -12.03 0.06 5.69
N LEU A 146 -11.63 -0.37 6.89
CA LEU A 146 -12.04 -1.65 7.45
C LEU A 146 -13.54 -1.71 7.75
N GLU A 147 -14.13 -0.66 8.29
CA GLU A 147 -15.59 -0.56 8.54
C GLU A 147 -16.40 -0.76 7.25
N HIS A 148 -15.92 -0.22 6.12
CA HIS A 148 -16.56 -0.36 4.82
C HIS A 148 -16.32 -1.73 4.15
N GLY A 149 -15.65 -2.67 4.84
CA GLY A 149 -15.43 -4.02 4.33
C GLY A 149 -14.27 -4.17 3.35
N GLU A 150 -13.45 -3.14 3.23
CA GLU A 150 -12.24 -3.19 2.42
C GLU A 150 -11.06 -3.68 3.28
N SER A 151 -10.08 -4.30 2.64
CA SER A 151 -8.81 -4.68 3.29
C SER A 151 -7.78 -3.56 3.16
N LEU A 152 -6.77 -3.60 4.01
CA LEU A 152 -5.72 -2.61 4.06
C LEU A 152 -4.34 -3.25 3.96
N VAL A 153 -3.38 -2.59 3.32
CA VAL A 153 -1.95 -2.93 3.40
C VAL A 153 -1.24 -1.85 4.20
N VAL A 154 -0.54 -2.26 5.23
CA VAL A 154 0.26 -1.39 6.09
C VAL A 154 1.64 -1.99 6.25
N PHE A 155 2.67 -1.26 5.85
CA PHE A 155 4.05 -1.63 6.14
C PHE A 155 4.40 -1.16 7.56
N PRO A 156 4.56 -2.08 8.54
CA PRO A 156 4.69 -1.69 9.94
C PRO A 156 6.00 -0.96 10.24
N GLU A 157 7.02 -1.14 9.42
CA GLU A 157 8.30 -0.42 9.51
C GLU A 157 8.15 1.08 9.15
N GLY A 158 7.15 1.43 8.33
CA GLY A 158 6.83 2.80 7.91
C GLY A 158 7.81 3.43 6.92
N LYS A 159 8.91 2.77 6.59
CA LYS A 159 9.87 3.14 5.54
C LYS A 159 10.63 1.91 5.06
N ILE A 160 11.26 2.01 3.89
CA ILE A 160 12.08 0.92 3.33
C ILE A 160 13.34 0.76 4.17
N SER A 161 13.66 -0.48 4.55
CA SER A 161 14.92 -0.85 5.17
C SER A 161 16.00 -1.04 4.10
N ASN A 162 17.02 -0.21 4.13
CA ASN A 162 18.14 -0.29 3.19
C ASN A 162 19.28 -1.22 3.65
N SER A 163 19.24 -1.65 4.92
CA SER A 163 20.30 -2.45 5.55
C SER A 163 20.10 -3.95 5.44
N GLY A 164 18.96 -4.40 4.90
CA GLY A 164 18.58 -5.82 4.91
C GLY A 164 18.14 -6.34 6.30
N THR A 165 18.07 -5.47 7.30
CA THR A 165 17.56 -5.76 8.64
C THR A 165 16.17 -5.17 8.81
N TYR A 166 15.35 -5.74 9.72
CA TYR A 166 14.06 -5.17 10.05
C TYR A 166 14.21 -3.87 10.83
N LEU A 167 13.45 -2.86 10.45
CA LEU A 167 13.31 -1.66 11.26
C LEU A 167 12.32 -1.90 12.41
N PRO A 168 12.36 -1.08 13.48
CA PRO A 168 11.38 -1.16 14.55
C PRO A 168 9.95 -1.03 14.01
N PHE A 169 9.07 -1.96 14.40
CA PHE A 169 7.68 -1.94 13.99
C PHE A 169 6.90 -0.88 14.75
N LYS A 170 6.15 -0.07 14.01
CA LYS A 170 5.29 0.96 14.57
C LYS A 170 3.94 0.37 14.96
N LYS A 171 3.34 0.87 16.03
CA LYS A 171 2.04 0.42 16.56
C LYS A 171 0.82 0.81 15.70
N GLY A 172 1.03 1.44 14.54
CA GLY A 172 -0.05 1.96 13.69
C GLY A 172 -1.04 0.88 13.24
N SER A 173 -0.55 -0.26 12.74
CA SER A 173 -1.40 -1.39 12.34
C SER A 173 -2.21 -1.97 13.50
N ALA A 174 -1.60 -2.06 14.69
CA ALA A 174 -2.26 -2.51 15.91
C ALA A 174 -3.39 -1.56 16.34
N HIS A 175 -3.12 -0.25 16.37
CA HIS A 175 -4.15 0.75 16.69
C HIS A 175 -5.30 0.75 15.70
N ILE A 176 -5.03 0.56 14.41
CA ILE A 176 -6.07 0.46 13.38
C ILE A 176 -6.92 -0.80 13.61
N ALA A 177 -6.30 -1.94 13.88
CA ALA A 177 -7.03 -3.20 14.10
C ALA A 177 -7.89 -3.15 15.36
N ILE A 178 -7.34 -2.68 16.49
CA ILE A 178 -8.07 -2.53 17.75
C ILE A 178 -9.21 -1.53 17.59
N GLY A 179 -8.96 -0.35 17.00
CA GLY A 179 -10.00 0.66 16.79
C GLY A 179 -11.11 0.17 15.85
N ALA A 180 -10.80 -0.61 14.82
CA ALA A 180 -11.81 -1.23 13.97
C ALA A 180 -12.65 -2.27 14.73
N TYR A 181 -12.00 -3.12 15.54
CA TYR A 181 -12.68 -4.09 16.40
C TYR A 181 -13.67 -3.42 17.37
N GLU A 182 -13.25 -2.35 18.03
CA GLU A 182 -14.08 -1.58 18.95
C GLU A 182 -15.29 -0.96 18.25
N ARG A 183 -15.08 -0.36 17.07
CA ARG A 183 -16.18 0.24 16.28
C ARG A 183 -17.17 -0.77 15.75
N LEU A 184 -16.69 -1.92 15.33
CA LEU A 184 -17.51 -3.04 14.89
C LEU A 184 -18.15 -3.78 16.08
N LYS A 185 -17.87 -3.33 17.33
CA LYS A 185 -18.42 -3.90 18.58
C LYS A 185 -18.19 -5.42 18.67
N GLY A 186 -17.06 -5.90 18.16
CA GLY A 186 -16.73 -7.31 18.14
C GLY A 186 -17.62 -8.21 17.25
N LYS A 187 -18.55 -7.62 16.48
CA LYS A 187 -19.51 -8.38 15.66
C LYS A 187 -18.85 -9.05 14.45
N GLU A 188 -17.71 -8.52 14.00
CA GLU A 188 -16.96 -9.06 12.88
C GLU A 188 -15.52 -9.39 13.30
N LYS A 189 -14.94 -10.36 12.62
CA LYS A 189 -13.52 -10.66 12.82
C LYS A 189 -12.66 -9.55 12.26
N VAL A 190 -11.72 -9.07 13.07
CA VAL A 190 -10.68 -8.13 12.66
C VAL A 190 -9.34 -8.81 12.84
N GLY A 191 -8.55 -8.89 11.79
CA GLY A 191 -7.29 -9.62 11.82
C GLY A 191 -6.16 -8.91 11.09
N ILE A 192 -4.95 -9.26 11.48
CA ILE A 192 -3.72 -8.86 10.81
C ILE A 192 -3.10 -10.11 10.20
N VAL A 193 -2.82 -10.07 8.90
CA VAL A 193 -2.09 -11.13 8.19
C VAL A 193 -0.65 -10.69 8.03
N PRO A 194 0.29 -11.32 8.75
CA PRO A 194 1.71 -11.04 8.60
C PRO A 194 2.20 -11.60 7.26
N ILE A 195 3.01 -10.83 6.54
CA ILE A 195 3.58 -11.26 5.26
C ILE A 195 5.09 -11.02 5.29
N HIS A 196 5.85 -12.03 4.92
CA HIS A 196 7.28 -11.89 4.71
C HIS A 196 7.62 -11.92 3.21
N ILE A 197 8.32 -10.88 2.75
CA ILE A 197 8.81 -10.74 1.38
C ILE A 197 10.31 -10.98 1.39
N CYS A 198 10.74 -11.99 0.68
CA CYS A 198 12.14 -12.40 0.56
C CYS A 198 12.56 -12.41 -0.90
N TYR A 199 13.44 -11.50 -1.27
CA TYR A 199 14.02 -11.48 -2.62
C TYR A 199 15.20 -12.45 -2.71
N GLY A 200 15.32 -13.13 -3.85
CA GLY A 200 16.43 -14.02 -4.13
C GLY A 200 17.79 -13.30 -4.16
N LYS A 201 18.87 -14.08 -4.30
CA LYS A 201 20.24 -13.53 -4.31
C LYS A 201 20.39 -12.45 -5.38
N ARG A 202 20.98 -11.34 -4.97
CA ARG A 202 21.47 -10.29 -5.84
C ARG A 202 22.68 -10.78 -6.63
N ASP A 203 22.77 -10.43 -7.91
CA ASP A 203 24.05 -10.49 -8.61
C ASP A 203 25.00 -9.47 -7.95
N GLU A 204 26.24 -9.89 -7.67
CA GLU A 204 27.23 -9.06 -6.96
C GLU A 204 27.51 -7.72 -7.63
N GLU A 205 27.40 -7.65 -8.96
CA GLU A 205 27.50 -6.40 -9.75
C GLU A 205 26.45 -5.34 -9.38
N THR A 206 25.28 -5.77 -8.88
CA THR A 206 24.19 -4.86 -8.53
C THR A 206 24.13 -4.54 -7.04
N ALA A 207 24.97 -5.18 -6.23
CA ALA A 207 24.98 -5.03 -4.77
C ALA A 207 25.37 -3.61 -4.29
N GLY A 208 26.09 -2.83 -5.10
CA GLY A 208 26.50 -1.46 -4.79
C GLY A 208 25.53 -0.36 -5.19
N ALA A 209 24.47 -0.68 -5.93
CA ALA A 209 23.55 0.35 -6.40
C ALA A 209 22.42 0.60 -5.39
N SER A 210 22.12 1.86 -5.19
CA SER A 210 21.08 2.35 -4.29
C SER A 210 19.73 1.68 -4.52
N TYR A 211 19.02 1.29 -3.46
CA TYR A 211 17.70 0.67 -3.47
C TYR A 211 16.59 1.51 -4.13
N GLY A 212 16.90 2.65 -4.72
CA GLY A 212 15.94 3.57 -5.32
C GLY A 212 16.06 3.74 -6.83
N ALA A 213 17.04 3.12 -7.51
CA ALA A 213 17.20 3.33 -8.95
C ALA A 213 16.19 2.50 -9.76
N MET A 214 15.33 3.19 -10.51
CA MET A 214 14.53 2.58 -11.59
C MET A 214 15.51 2.02 -12.64
N GLY A 215 15.59 0.70 -12.78
CA GLY A 215 16.47 0.04 -13.74
C GLY A 215 17.05 -1.29 -13.28
N PHE A 216 16.78 -1.68 -12.05
CA PHE A 216 17.29 -2.91 -11.47
C PHE A 216 16.55 -4.14 -11.97
N LYS A 217 17.21 -5.02 -12.68
CA LYS A 217 16.75 -6.37 -13.01
C LYS A 217 17.17 -7.32 -11.89
N TRP A 218 16.30 -7.57 -10.94
CA TRP A 218 16.48 -8.61 -9.95
C TRP A 218 15.96 -9.94 -10.49
N ARG A 219 16.82 -10.76 -11.03
CA ARG A 219 16.43 -12.06 -11.58
C ARG A 219 16.39 -13.19 -10.56
N GLY A 220 16.63 -12.91 -9.30
CA GLY A 220 16.62 -13.92 -8.24
C GLY A 220 15.24 -14.43 -7.82
N GLY A 221 14.18 -13.81 -8.33
CA GLY A 221 12.80 -14.09 -7.91
C GLY A 221 12.46 -13.52 -6.55
N VAL A 222 11.22 -13.77 -6.10
CA VAL A 222 10.75 -13.37 -4.77
C VAL A 222 9.90 -14.49 -4.17
N THR A 223 10.16 -14.83 -2.92
CA THR A 223 9.31 -15.70 -2.11
C THR A 223 8.50 -14.85 -1.16
N ILE A 224 7.19 -15.06 -1.15
CA ILE A 224 6.25 -14.37 -0.28
C ILE A 224 5.63 -15.42 0.62
N THR A 225 5.91 -15.33 1.91
CA THR A 225 5.29 -16.18 2.93
C THR A 225 4.16 -15.41 3.60
N VAL A 226 2.95 -15.93 3.47
CA VAL A 226 1.73 -15.33 4.04
C VAL A 226 1.38 -16.12 5.28
N GLY A 227 1.59 -15.52 6.45
CA GLY A 227 1.32 -16.16 7.73
C GLY A 227 -0.16 -16.29 8.04
N ALA A 228 -0.47 -17.08 9.07
CA ALA A 228 -1.82 -17.19 9.57
C ALA A 228 -2.36 -15.86 10.10
N PRO A 229 -3.65 -15.54 9.93
CA PRO A 229 -4.21 -14.32 10.45
C PRO A 229 -4.20 -14.29 11.99
N ILE A 230 -3.74 -13.19 12.56
CA ILE A 230 -3.78 -12.87 13.98
C ILE A 230 -5.05 -12.08 14.23
N TYR A 231 -6.07 -12.69 14.84
CA TYR A 231 -7.35 -12.05 15.09
C TYR A 231 -7.36 -11.30 16.41
N ILE A 232 -7.75 -10.02 16.38
CA ILE A 232 -7.89 -9.18 17.58
C ILE A 232 -8.95 -9.75 18.51
N ASN A 233 -9.98 -10.37 17.94
CA ASN A 233 -11.07 -11.03 18.68
C ASN A 233 -10.59 -12.10 19.68
N ASP A 234 -9.47 -12.74 19.39
CA ASP A 234 -8.95 -13.89 20.15
C ASP A 234 -7.79 -13.47 21.07
N MET A 235 -7.47 -12.16 21.17
CA MET A 235 -6.30 -11.67 21.91
C MET A 235 -6.63 -11.21 23.32
N GLN A 236 -5.80 -11.65 24.28
CA GLN A 236 -5.78 -11.15 25.66
C GLN A 236 -4.34 -11.10 26.19
N PRO A 237 -3.86 -9.97 26.71
CA PRO A 237 -4.51 -8.65 26.69
C PRO A 237 -4.53 -8.05 25.29
N MET A 238 -5.61 -7.34 24.96
CA MET A 238 -5.75 -6.62 23.68
C MET A 238 -5.06 -5.26 23.76
N THR A 239 -3.74 -5.27 23.64
CA THR A 239 -2.91 -4.05 23.67
C THR A 239 -2.15 -3.86 22.37
N ALA A 240 -1.89 -2.60 21.98
CA ALA A 240 -1.15 -2.30 20.77
C ALA A 240 0.29 -2.86 20.79
N ASP A 241 0.90 -2.94 21.99
CA ASP A 241 2.22 -3.53 22.17
C ASP A 241 2.21 -5.02 21.85
N LYS A 242 1.28 -5.78 22.46
CA LYS A 242 1.14 -7.21 22.24
C LYS A 242 0.84 -7.53 20.79
N VAL A 243 -0.11 -6.82 20.15
CA VAL A 243 -0.45 -7.00 18.73
C VAL A 243 0.77 -6.74 17.85
N THR A 244 1.52 -5.67 18.12
CA THR A 244 2.69 -5.29 17.33
C THR A 244 3.79 -6.35 17.44
N GLU A 245 4.04 -6.85 18.66
CA GLU A 245 5.06 -7.88 18.90
C GLU A 245 4.68 -9.22 18.28
N ASP A 246 3.42 -9.63 18.36
CA ASP A 246 2.95 -10.87 17.72
C ASP A 246 3.10 -10.79 16.20
N VAL A 247 2.74 -9.65 15.58
CA VAL A 247 2.93 -9.42 14.15
C VAL A 247 4.42 -9.43 13.79
N ARG A 248 5.26 -8.78 14.60
CA ARG A 248 6.71 -8.77 14.40
C ARG A 248 7.29 -10.19 14.45
N THR A 249 6.97 -10.92 15.52
CA THR A 249 7.41 -12.30 15.72
C THR A 249 6.99 -13.19 14.55
N ALA A 250 5.74 -13.06 14.10
CA ALA A 250 5.23 -13.83 12.97
C ALA A 250 5.96 -13.51 11.65
N ILE A 251 6.32 -12.25 11.39
CA ILE A 251 7.07 -11.87 10.19
C ILE A 251 8.53 -12.33 10.29
N VAL A 252 9.17 -12.11 11.44
CA VAL A 252 10.58 -12.45 11.66
C VAL A 252 10.80 -13.97 11.66
N SER A 253 9.88 -14.76 12.21
CA SER A 253 9.96 -16.23 12.19
C SER A 253 9.91 -16.82 10.78
N GLN A 254 9.42 -16.07 9.79
CA GLN A 254 9.37 -16.45 8.38
C GLN A 254 10.60 -15.96 7.61
N ALA A 255 11.59 -15.36 8.29
CA ALA A 255 12.77 -14.80 7.65
C ALA A 255 13.54 -15.86 6.85
N CYS A 256 13.92 -15.49 5.64
CA CYS A 256 14.79 -16.33 4.80
C CYS A 256 16.26 -16.10 5.13
N ALA A 257 17.12 -17.01 4.67
CA ALA A 257 18.57 -16.96 4.92
C ALA A 257 19.28 -15.67 4.43
N THR A 258 18.59 -14.87 3.60
CA THR A 258 19.10 -13.59 3.09
C THR A 258 18.71 -12.39 3.95
N THR A 259 17.85 -12.58 4.95
CA THR A 259 17.43 -11.51 5.88
C THR A 259 18.29 -11.63 7.14
N HIS A 260 19.12 -10.65 7.40
CA HIS A 260 19.88 -10.59 8.65
C HIS A 260 18.95 -10.12 9.77
N LEU A 261 18.83 -10.94 10.82
CA LEU A 261 18.22 -10.50 12.08
C LEU A 261 19.09 -9.36 12.65
N PRO A 262 18.51 -8.31 13.27
CA PRO A 262 19.30 -7.36 14.02
C PRO A 262 20.09 -8.16 15.08
N LYS A 263 21.39 -7.91 15.15
CA LYS A 263 22.13 -8.36 16.33
C LYS A 263 21.49 -7.68 17.52
N ASP A 264 21.08 -8.44 18.51
CA ASP A 264 20.65 -7.89 19.80
C ASP A 264 21.82 -7.07 20.34
N ASP A 265 21.75 -5.76 20.21
CA ASP A 265 22.61 -4.83 20.95
C ASP A 265 22.13 -4.83 22.41
N THR A 266 22.36 -5.96 23.09
CA THR A 266 22.36 -5.99 24.55
C THR A 266 23.69 -5.43 25.00
N HIS A 267 23.73 -4.11 25.20
CA HIS A 267 24.62 -3.45 26.17
C HIS A 267 23.99 -2.16 26.67
#